data_76473a077703ed1d0de673bb0aed2144
#
_entry.id   76473a077703ed1d0de673bb0aed2144
#
_cell.length_a   1.000
_cell.length_b   1.000
_cell.length_c   1.000
_cell.angle_alpha   90.00
_cell.angle_beta   90.00
_cell.angle_gamma   90.00
#
_symmetry.space_group_name_H-M   'P 1'
#
loop_
_entity.id
_entity.type
_entity.pdbx_description
1 polymer ?
#
loop_
_entity_poly.entity_id
_entity_poly.type
_entity_poly.pdbx_seq_one_letter_code
_entity_poly.pdbx_strand_id
1 'polypeptide(L)'
;GESKKMLDNQSEIKALLEQQQQGESLEYALEPMTVIDDSLIDEYVSRFTPGTRKWAFDAFDSWCATDLDQRVYILVAGAGVGKTGIMSKLVRDRAHVVVGYHFCRHDDHRRSDPRRMLCSLAYQLACSFPTYREALEKLGLERKDLKEEQVTSLFNLLFLGPLSAMDEQTERRVLLIDALDECEHGGENNILSCIAQHFVKLPKWLGVYLTTRPEAPITEKLNKFHPTELRPENQNNMDDVRMYFASLLD
;
A
#
# COMPACT_ATOMS: atom_id res chain seq x y z
N GLY A 1 -39.18 25.43 -34.74
CA GLY A 1 -37.71 25.70 -34.84
C GLY A 1 -37.12 26.12 -33.49
N GLU A 2 -37.70 27.17 -32.86
CA GLU A 2 -37.15 27.73 -31.61
C GLU A 2 -37.39 26.84 -30.36
N SER A 3 -38.54 26.20 -30.24
CA SER A 3 -38.80 25.31 -29.12
C SER A 3 -37.91 24.09 -29.04
N LYS A 4 -37.42 23.58 -30.18
CA LYS A 4 -36.48 22.43 -30.21
C LYS A 4 -35.07 22.85 -29.81
N LYS A 5 -34.65 24.05 -30.22
CA LYS A 5 -33.36 24.60 -29.76
C LYS A 5 -33.33 24.92 -28.27
N MET A 6 -34.44 25.36 -27.69
CA MET A 6 -34.56 25.56 -26.23
C MET A 6 -34.47 24.26 -25.44
N LEU A 7 -35.11 23.18 -25.91
CA LEU A 7 -35.02 21.87 -25.27
C LEU A 7 -33.60 21.28 -25.35
N ASP A 8 -32.95 21.39 -26.51
CA ASP A 8 -31.58 20.91 -26.70
C ASP A 8 -30.59 21.69 -25.81
N ASN A 9 -30.74 23.00 -25.68
CA ASN A 9 -29.94 23.80 -24.75
C ASN A 9 -30.19 23.46 -23.29
N GLN A 10 -31.43 23.17 -22.89
CA GLN A 10 -31.74 22.76 -21.52
C GLN A 10 -31.19 21.39 -21.18
N SER A 11 -31.21 20.45 -22.13
CA SER A 11 -30.55 19.12 -21.92
C SER A 11 -29.05 19.19 -21.86
N GLU A 12 -28.43 20.09 -22.65
CA GLU A 12 -26.99 20.32 -22.64
C GLU A 12 -26.53 21.04 -21.37
N ILE A 13 -27.28 22.05 -20.90
CA ILE A 13 -27.03 22.71 -19.60
C ILE A 13 -27.22 21.73 -18.44
N LYS A 14 -28.24 20.87 -18.50
CA LYS A 14 -28.45 19.84 -17.47
C LYS A 14 -27.33 18.81 -17.47
N ALA A 15 -26.84 18.37 -18.63
CA ALA A 15 -25.70 17.48 -18.76
C ALA A 15 -24.39 18.11 -18.25
N LEU A 16 -24.18 19.41 -18.51
CA LEU A 16 -23.04 20.18 -18.00
C LEU A 16 -23.13 20.41 -16.49
N LEU A 17 -24.34 20.63 -15.93
CA LEU A 17 -24.58 20.73 -14.50
C LEU A 17 -24.41 19.37 -13.79
N GLU A 18 -24.82 18.28 -14.44
CA GLU A 18 -24.60 16.91 -13.95
C GLU A 18 -23.11 16.54 -14.02
N GLN A 19 -22.35 17.02 -15.02
CA GLN A 19 -20.88 16.89 -15.07
C GLN A 19 -20.17 17.77 -14.02
N GLN A 20 -20.71 18.94 -13.68
CA GLN A 20 -20.19 19.78 -12.58
C GLN A 20 -20.58 19.26 -11.20
N GLN A 21 -21.66 18.47 -11.10
CA GLN A 21 -22.05 17.76 -9.88
C GLN A 21 -21.39 16.36 -9.75
N GLN A 22 -20.71 15.87 -10.79
CA GLN A 22 -19.75 14.79 -10.64
C GLN A 22 -18.57 15.35 -9.89
N GLY A 23 -18.44 14.96 -8.63
CA GLY A 23 -17.32 15.31 -7.78
C GLY A 23 -15.96 15.15 -8.48
N GLU A 24 -14.92 15.69 -7.91
CA GLU A 24 -13.56 15.55 -8.41
C GLU A 24 -13.30 14.10 -8.85
N SER A 25 -12.60 13.89 -9.98
CA SER A 25 -12.26 12.52 -10.37
C SER A 25 -11.53 11.83 -9.22
N LEU A 26 -11.75 10.54 -9.02
CA LEU A 26 -11.13 9.76 -7.95
C LEU A 26 -9.61 9.95 -7.93
N GLU A 27 -9.00 10.03 -9.10
CA GLU A 27 -7.57 10.31 -9.26
C GLU A 27 -7.18 11.68 -8.72
N TYR A 28 -7.97 12.71 -9.00
CA TYR A 28 -7.70 14.05 -8.48
C TYR A 28 -7.95 14.15 -6.97
N ALA A 29 -9.03 13.54 -6.47
CA ALA A 29 -9.36 13.56 -5.04
C ALA A 29 -8.30 12.84 -4.19
N LEU A 30 -7.91 11.63 -4.58
CA LEU A 30 -6.92 10.85 -3.86
C LEU A 30 -5.48 11.33 -4.07
N GLU A 31 -5.21 12.10 -5.12
CA GLU A 31 -3.85 12.57 -5.48
C GLU A 31 -2.81 11.44 -5.29
N PRO A 32 -3.02 10.28 -5.94
CA PRO A 32 -2.18 9.13 -5.68
C PRO A 32 -0.74 9.48 -5.95
N MET A 33 0.17 8.88 -5.19
CA MET A 33 1.58 8.85 -5.54
C MET A 33 1.72 7.96 -6.80
N THR A 34 1.30 8.49 -7.94
CA THR A 34 1.20 7.79 -9.22
C THR A 34 2.54 7.35 -9.77
N VAL A 35 3.61 7.78 -9.09
CA VAL A 35 4.92 7.36 -9.52
C VAL A 35 5.77 7.10 -8.29
N ILE A 36 5.68 5.91 -7.74
CA ILE A 36 6.95 5.28 -7.52
C ILE A 36 7.39 4.96 -8.93
N ASP A 37 8.30 5.79 -9.39
CA ASP A 37 8.90 5.69 -10.68
C ASP A 37 9.26 4.21 -10.90
N ASP A 38 8.64 3.55 -11.87
CA ASP A 38 8.98 2.16 -12.23
C ASP A 38 10.48 2.02 -12.37
N SER A 39 11.18 3.13 -12.73
CA SER A 39 12.62 3.22 -12.75
C SER A 39 13.29 2.93 -11.40
N LEU A 40 12.69 3.37 -10.29
CA LEU A 40 13.25 3.10 -8.96
C LEU A 40 13.12 1.62 -8.57
N ILE A 41 11.96 1.02 -8.86
CA ILE A 41 11.76 -0.42 -8.68
C ILE A 41 12.75 -1.20 -9.55
N ASP A 42 12.89 -0.81 -10.83
CA ASP A 42 13.82 -1.43 -11.76
C ASP A 42 15.27 -1.30 -11.29
N GLU A 43 15.65 -0.16 -10.73
CA GLU A 43 16.96 0.06 -10.15
C GLU A 43 17.23 -0.92 -9.00
N TYR A 44 16.29 -1.07 -8.04
CA TYR A 44 16.46 -2.02 -6.94
C TYR A 44 16.45 -3.47 -7.43
N VAL A 45 15.60 -3.81 -8.38
CA VAL A 45 15.53 -5.15 -8.97
C VAL A 45 16.81 -5.48 -9.74
N SER A 46 17.40 -4.53 -10.49
CA SER A 46 18.64 -4.76 -11.24
C SER A 46 19.85 -4.99 -10.36
N ARG A 47 19.86 -4.41 -9.15
CA ARG A 47 20.91 -4.59 -8.14
C ARG A 47 20.73 -5.85 -7.29
N PHE A 48 19.63 -6.56 -7.50
CA PHE A 48 19.30 -7.74 -6.71
C PHE A 48 20.10 -8.95 -7.18
N THR A 49 20.92 -9.52 -6.29
CA THR A 49 21.75 -10.70 -6.64
C THR A 49 20.85 -11.94 -6.79
N PRO A 50 20.83 -12.58 -7.97
CA PRO A 50 20.04 -13.78 -8.19
C PRO A 50 20.33 -14.88 -7.16
N GLY A 51 19.29 -15.56 -6.70
CA GLY A 51 19.42 -16.65 -5.73
C GLY A 51 19.42 -16.22 -4.26
N THR A 52 19.67 -14.94 -3.95
CA THR A 52 19.60 -14.42 -2.58
C THR A 52 18.15 -14.17 -2.13
N ARG A 53 17.92 -14.05 -0.83
CA ARG A 53 16.61 -13.74 -0.19
C ARG A 53 15.49 -14.72 -0.54
N LYS A 54 15.82 -15.90 -1.05
CA LYS A 54 14.81 -16.93 -1.39
C LYS A 54 13.90 -17.23 -0.21
N TRP A 55 14.45 -17.36 0.98
CA TRP A 55 13.71 -17.59 2.23
C TRP A 55 12.64 -16.52 2.49
N ALA A 56 12.87 -15.24 2.13
CA ALA A 56 11.91 -14.16 2.30
C ALA A 56 10.74 -14.28 1.33
N PHE A 57 11.02 -14.67 0.08
CA PHE A 57 9.98 -14.91 -0.92
C PHE A 57 9.17 -16.17 -0.60
N ASP A 58 9.83 -17.26 -0.18
CA ASP A 58 9.17 -18.49 0.25
C ASP A 58 8.25 -18.23 1.47
N ALA A 59 8.69 -17.38 2.42
CA ALA A 59 7.88 -16.97 3.57
C ALA A 59 6.67 -16.11 3.13
N PHE A 60 6.84 -15.18 2.21
CA PHE A 60 5.76 -14.39 1.63
C PHE A 60 4.74 -15.30 0.92
N ASP A 61 5.20 -16.19 0.05
CA ASP A 61 4.33 -17.10 -0.71
C ASP A 61 3.57 -18.04 0.24
N SER A 62 4.24 -18.55 1.29
CA SER A 62 3.62 -19.38 2.33
C SER A 62 2.55 -18.60 3.11
N TRP A 63 2.84 -17.37 3.54
CA TRP A 63 1.87 -16.52 4.22
C TRP A 63 0.65 -16.21 3.31
N CYS A 64 0.88 -15.98 2.01
CA CYS A 64 -0.21 -15.78 1.07
C CYS A 64 -1.10 -17.02 0.92
N ALA A 65 -0.53 -18.22 0.98
CA ALA A 65 -1.24 -19.47 0.72
C ALA A 65 -1.95 -20.06 1.94
N THR A 66 -1.45 -19.82 3.16
CA THR A 66 -1.81 -20.69 4.31
C THR A 66 -2.60 -19.99 5.41
N ASP A 67 -2.36 -18.71 5.67
CA ASP A 67 -2.94 -18.04 6.85
C ASP A 67 -3.71 -16.76 6.49
N LEU A 68 -4.96 -16.94 6.05
CA LEU A 68 -5.84 -15.79 5.74
C LEU A 68 -6.29 -15.06 7.01
N ASP A 69 -6.14 -15.59 8.20
CA ASP A 69 -6.49 -14.91 9.44
C ASP A 69 -5.40 -13.93 9.90
N GLN A 70 -4.14 -14.17 9.53
CA GLN A 70 -3.05 -13.22 9.73
C GLN A 70 -3.05 -12.16 8.61
N ARG A 71 -3.75 -11.05 8.82
CA ARG A 71 -3.87 -9.98 7.81
C ARG A 71 -2.63 -9.11 7.69
N VAL A 72 -1.80 -9.03 8.70
CA VAL A 72 -0.61 -8.18 8.74
C VAL A 72 0.62 -9.05 8.94
N TYR A 73 1.56 -8.97 7.99
CA TYR A 73 2.89 -9.58 8.09
C TYR A 73 3.93 -8.48 8.21
N ILE A 74 4.84 -8.59 9.14
CA ILE A 74 5.85 -7.57 9.41
C ILE A 74 7.24 -8.19 9.34
N LEU A 75 8.09 -7.65 8.46
CA LEU A 75 9.51 -7.97 8.39
C LEU A 75 10.31 -6.85 9.05
N VAL A 76 10.89 -7.14 10.20
CA VAL A 76 11.77 -6.22 10.93
C VAL A 76 13.22 -6.53 10.59
N ALA A 77 13.95 -5.55 10.11
CA ALA A 77 15.37 -5.70 9.79
C ALA A 77 16.14 -4.38 9.91
N GLY A 78 17.41 -4.47 10.29
CA GLY A 78 18.30 -3.32 10.38
C GLY A 78 18.48 -2.54 9.06
N ALA A 79 19.22 -1.44 9.11
CA ALA A 79 19.57 -0.68 7.91
C ALA A 79 20.48 -1.52 6.99
N GLY A 80 20.36 -1.32 5.68
CA GLY A 80 21.24 -1.95 4.69
C GLY A 80 21.01 -3.46 4.43
N VAL A 81 20.04 -4.10 5.10
CA VAL A 81 19.77 -5.54 4.95
C VAL A 81 19.05 -5.89 3.64
N GLY A 82 18.61 -4.88 2.87
CA GLY A 82 17.99 -5.08 1.56
C GLY A 82 16.45 -5.21 1.60
N LYS A 83 15.75 -4.66 2.62
CA LYS A 83 14.28 -4.65 2.70
C LYS A 83 13.63 -4.10 1.44
N THR A 84 14.04 -2.93 1.00
CA THR A 84 13.52 -2.27 -0.21
C THR A 84 13.74 -3.11 -1.47
N GLY A 85 14.89 -3.80 -1.57
CA GLY A 85 15.13 -4.74 -2.66
C GLY A 85 14.16 -5.93 -2.66
N ILE A 86 13.87 -6.51 -1.48
CA ILE A 86 12.85 -7.56 -1.33
C ILE A 86 11.49 -7.03 -1.77
N MET A 87 11.07 -5.85 -1.29
CA MET A 87 9.78 -5.25 -1.62
C MET A 87 9.65 -4.95 -3.11
N SER A 88 10.67 -4.36 -3.74
CA SER A 88 10.70 -4.08 -5.18
C SER A 88 10.59 -5.38 -6.00
N LYS A 89 11.27 -6.42 -5.55
CA LYS A 89 11.20 -7.74 -6.19
C LYS A 89 9.83 -8.38 -6.04
N LEU A 90 9.16 -8.25 -4.90
CA LEU A 90 7.77 -8.70 -4.71
C LEU A 90 6.81 -7.96 -5.62
N VAL A 91 6.93 -6.63 -5.75
CA VAL A 91 6.11 -5.83 -6.69
C VAL A 91 6.25 -6.36 -8.12
N ARG A 92 7.47 -6.68 -8.55
CA ARG A 92 7.75 -7.14 -9.91
C ARG A 92 7.32 -8.58 -10.13
N ASP A 93 7.72 -9.49 -9.26
CA ASP A 93 7.58 -10.94 -9.48
C ASP A 93 6.22 -11.48 -8.98
N ARG A 94 5.49 -10.74 -8.17
CA ARG A 94 4.19 -11.13 -7.58
C ARG A 94 3.07 -10.16 -7.94
N ALA A 95 3.15 -9.51 -9.11
CA ALA A 95 2.16 -8.55 -9.60
C ALA A 95 0.72 -9.10 -9.66
N HIS A 96 0.55 -10.42 -9.73
CA HIS A 96 -0.76 -11.07 -9.66
C HIS A 96 -1.35 -11.11 -8.23
N VAL A 97 -0.53 -10.95 -7.19
CA VAL A 97 -0.93 -10.94 -5.78
C VAL A 97 -0.88 -9.52 -5.22
N VAL A 98 0.15 -8.74 -5.58
CA VAL A 98 0.37 -7.38 -5.09
C VAL A 98 -0.55 -6.41 -5.83
N VAL A 99 -1.51 -5.83 -5.12
CA VAL A 99 -2.53 -4.93 -5.68
C VAL A 99 -2.29 -3.45 -5.32
N GLY A 100 -1.27 -3.19 -4.54
CA GLY A 100 -0.86 -1.82 -4.21
C GLY A 100 0.41 -1.83 -3.37
N TYR A 101 1.18 -0.75 -3.46
CA TYR A 101 2.42 -0.60 -2.72
C TYR A 101 2.74 0.85 -2.43
N HIS A 102 3.47 1.07 -1.33
CA HIS A 102 4.00 2.37 -0.95
C HIS A 102 5.39 2.20 -0.32
N PHE A 103 6.34 3.04 -0.74
CA PHE A 103 7.69 3.08 -0.17
C PHE A 103 7.83 4.37 0.61
N CYS A 104 7.81 4.29 1.93
CA CYS A 104 7.99 5.45 2.79
C CYS A 104 9.39 6.03 2.64
N ARG A 105 9.51 7.34 2.79
CA ARG A 105 10.79 8.03 2.70
C ARG A 105 10.75 9.33 3.50
N HIS A 106 11.58 9.42 4.52
CA HIS A 106 11.57 10.54 5.49
C HIS A 106 11.96 11.89 4.87
N ASP A 107 12.76 11.89 3.80
CA ASP A 107 13.20 13.08 3.08
C ASP A 107 12.23 13.53 1.96
N ASP A 108 11.12 12.84 1.77
CA ASP A 108 10.03 13.23 0.87
C ASP A 108 8.69 13.27 1.63
N HIS A 109 8.21 14.46 1.94
CA HIS A 109 6.94 14.66 2.67
C HIS A 109 5.73 13.99 2.00
N ARG A 110 5.76 13.76 0.71
CA ARG A 110 4.67 13.05 0.03
C ARG A 110 4.71 11.56 0.31
N ARG A 111 5.90 11.02 0.59
CA ARG A 111 6.13 9.61 0.89
C ARG A 111 6.11 9.31 2.39
N SER A 112 6.39 10.31 3.24
CA SER A 112 6.35 10.16 4.70
C SER A 112 4.95 10.41 5.29
N ASP A 113 4.06 11.13 4.59
CA ASP A 113 2.70 11.43 5.08
C ASP A 113 1.81 10.17 5.01
N PRO A 114 1.32 9.66 6.16
CA PRO A 114 0.47 8.46 6.21
C PRO A 114 -0.87 8.63 5.50
N ARG A 115 -1.40 9.86 5.40
CA ARG A 115 -2.66 10.12 4.68
C ARG A 115 -2.47 9.93 3.17
N ARG A 116 -1.35 10.44 2.63
CA ARG A 116 -0.99 10.23 1.21
C ARG A 116 -0.71 8.77 0.90
N MET A 117 -0.08 8.06 1.83
CA MET A 117 0.11 6.61 1.71
C MET A 117 -1.24 5.90 1.60
N LEU A 118 -2.20 6.18 2.50
CA LEU A 118 -3.52 5.57 2.45
C LEU A 118 -4.27 5.92 1.16
N CYS A 119 -4.25 7.18 0.72
CA CYS A 119 -4.86 7.60 -0.53
C CYS A 119 -4.25 6.88 -1.75
N SER A 120 -2.93 6.75 -1.78
CA SER A 120 -2.21 6.06 -2.85
C SER A 120 -2.55 4.58 -2.91
N LEU A 121 -2.58 3.89 -1.77
CA LEU A 121 -2.96 2.48 -1.68
C LEU A 121 -4.43 2.26 -2.08
N ALA A 122 -5.34 3.13 -1.65
CA ALA A 122 -6.75 3.07 -2.03
C ALA A 122 -6.95 3.26 -3.55
N TYR A 123 -6.21 4.18 -4.16
CA TYR A 123 -6.26 4.38 -5.62
C TYR A 123 -5.79 3.14 -6.39
N GLN A 124 -4.66 2.55 -6.00
CA GLN A 124 -4.11 1.35 -6.63
C GLN A 124 -5.09 0.17 -6.49
N LEU A 125 -5.72 0.04 -5.32
CA LEU A 125 -6.75 -0.96 -5.08
C LEU A 125 -7.96 -0.73 -6.00
N ALA A 126 -8.38 0.53 -6.19
CA ALA A 126 -9.45 0.90 -7.12
C ALA A 126 -9.10 0.62 -8.59
N CYS A 127 -7.82 0.68 -8.96
CA CYS A 127 -7.36 0.26 -10.28
C CYS A 127 -7.46 -1.26 -10.47
N SER A 128 -7.33 -2.03 -9.39
CA SER A 128 -7.36 -3.50 -9.42
C SER A 128 -8.78 -4.08 -9.30
N PHE A 129 -9.71 -3.35 -8.65
CA PHE A 129 -11.07 -3.84 -8.33
C PHE A 129 -12.14 -2.82 -8.73
N PRO A 130 -12.86 -3.04 -9.86
CA PRO A 130 -13.92 -2.13 -10.31
C PRO A 130 -15.02 -1.88 -9.27
N THR A 131 -15.47 -2.91 -8.56
CA THR A 131 -16.51 -2.78 -7.51
C THR A 131 -16.04 -1.88 -6.35
N TYR A 132 -14.77 -1.99 -5.96
CA TYR A 132 -14.18 -1.12 -4.95
C TYR A 132 -14.07 0.33 -5.45
N ARG A 133 -13.69 0.52 -6.72
CA ARG A 133 -13.67 1.83 -7.37
C ARG A 133 -15.03 2.50 -7.34
N GLU A 134 -16.08 1.77 -7.75
CA GLU A 134 -17.47 2.28 -7.73
C GLU A 134 -17.92 2.66 -6.30
N ALA A 135 -17.49 1.88 -5.30
CA ALA A 135 -17.80 2.19 -3.91
C ALA A 135 -17.12 3.48 -3.43
N LEU A 136 -15.87 3.72 -3.84
CA LEU A 136 -15.17 4.98 -3.54
C LEU A 136 -15.77 6.18 -4.28
N GLU A 137 -16.11 6.03 -5.55
CA GLU A 137 -16.73 7.10 -6.36
C GLU A 137 -18.06 7.57 -5.76
N LYS A 138 -18.85 6.65 -5.21
CA LYS A 138 -20.12 6.98 -4.51
C LYS A 138 -19.93 7.81 -3.24
N LEU A 139 -18.76 7.87 -2.67
CA LEU A 139 -18.47 8.68 -1.47
C LEU A 139 -18.35 10.18 -1.79
N GLY A 140 -18.20 10.56 -3.06
CA GLY A 140 -18.05 11.97 -3.45
C GLY A 140 -16.86 12.65 -2.79
N LEU A 141 -15.71 11.96 -2.78
CA LEU A 141 -14.50 12.41 -2.08
C LEU A 141 -13.98 13.73 -2.65
N GLU A 142 -13.66 14.68 -1.76
CA GLU A 142 -13.01 15.94 -2.10
C GLU A 142 -11.59 15.97 -1.52
N ARG A 143 -10.63 16.37 -2.35
CA ARG A 143 -9.20 16.40 -1.98
C ARG A 143 -8.89 17.22 -0.72
N LYS A 144 -9.59 18.36 -0.53
CA LYS A 144 -9.40 19.23 0.64
C LYS A 144 -9.75 18.51 1.94
N ASP A 145 -10.85 17.74 1.93
CA ASP A 145 -11.34 17.04 3.12
C ASP A 145 -10.41 15.89 3.51
N LEU A 146 -9.89 15.15 2.52
CA LEU A 146 -8.95 14.06 2.74
C LEU A 146 -7.62 14.52 3.37
N LYS A 147 -7.19 15.77 3.09
CA LYS A 147 -5.96 16.33 3.65
C LYS A 147 -6.07 16.70 5.12
N GLU A 148 -7.27 17.01 5.59
CA GLU A 148 -7.55 17.41 6.96
C GLU A 148 -7.97 16.25 7.85
N GLU A 149 -8.31 15.09 7.23
CA GLU A 149 -8.85 13.95 7.94
C GLU A 149 -7.79 13.26 8.83
N GLN A 150 -8.26 12.72 9.95
CA GLN A 150 -7.43 11.89 10.83
C GLN A 150 -7.10 10.56 10.15
N VAL A 151 -5.89 10.05 10.33
CA VAL A 151 -5.42 8.80 9.69
C VAL A 151 -6.37 7.62 9.90
N THR A 152 -6.90 7.47 11.11
CA THR A 152 -7.84 6.39 11.42
C THR A 152 -9.19 6.56 10.75
N SER A 153 -9.72 7.79 10.73
CA SER A 153 -10.98 8.11 10.03
C SER A 153 -10.82 7.91 8.54
N LEU A 154 -9.69 8.38 7.99
CA LEU A 154 -9.35 8.20 6.58
C LEU A 154 -9.24 6.71 6.21
N PHE A 155 -8.60 5.90 7.04
CA PHE A 155 -8.54 4.45 6.82
C PHE A 155 -9.94 3.82 6.81
N ASN A 156 -10.79 4.17 7.76
CA ASN A 156 -12.15 3.66 7.81
C ASN A 156 -12.95 4.08 6.56
N LEU A 157 -12.83 5.33 6.14
CA LEU A 157 -13.49 5.90 4.98
C LEU A 157 -13.05 5.23 3.67
N LEU A 158 -11.74 5.12 3.47
CA LEU A 158 -11.18 4.62 2.21
C LEU A 158 -11.17 3.09 2.12
N PHE A 159 -11.02 2.37 3.23
CA PHE A 159 -10.84 0.91 3.20
C PHE A 159 -12.04 0.15 3.76
N LEU A 160 -12.41 0.34 5.04
CA LEU A 160 -13.40 -0.52 5.67
C LEU A 160 -14.79 -0.39 5.05
N GLY A 161 -15.23 0.84 4.76
CA GLY A 161 -16.51 1.08 4.12
C GLY A 161 -16.59 0.44 2.71
N PRO A 162 -15.73 0.87 1.78
CA PRO A 162 -15.75 0.37 0.39
C PRO A 162 -15.48 -1.13 0.27
N LEU A 163 -14.56 -1.68 1.06
CA LEU A 163 -14.26 -3.12 1.04
C LEU A 163 -15.43 -3.98 1.54
N SER A 164 -16.28 -3.44 2.42
CA SER A 164 -17.48 -4.14 2.89
C SER A 164 -18.53 -4.34 1.79
N ALA A 165 -18.46 -3.56 0.71
CA ALA A 165 -19.36 -3.69 -0.46
C ALA A 165 -18.85 -4.72 -1.48
N MET A 166 -17.67 -5.29 -1.27
CA MET A 166 -17.08 -6.27 -2.17
C MET A 166 -17.43 -7.70 -1.73
N ASP A 167 -17.54 -8.58 -2.72
CA ASP A 167 -17.60 -10.02 -2.47
C ASP A 167 -16.25 -10.53 -1.94
N GLU A 168 -16.31 -11.59 -1.12
CA GLU A 168 -15.12 -12.29 -0.64
C GLU A 168 -14.32 -12.83 -1.82
N GLN A 169 -13.02 -12.54 -1.82
CA GLN A 169 -12.09 -13.07 -2.81
C GLN A 169 -11.55 -14.43 -2.34
N THR A 170 -11.36 -15.36 -3.29
CA THR A 170 -10.85 -16.71 -3.00
C THR A 170 -9.35 -16.76 -2.78
N GLU A 171 -8.63 -15.78 -3.34
CA GLU A 171 -7.19 -15.68 -3.25
C GLU A 171 -6.78 -14.43 -2.49
N ARG A 172 -5.67 -14.53 -1.75
CA ARG A 172 -5.11 -13.36 -1.08
C ARG A 172 -4.61 -12.33 -2.08
N ARG A 173 -4.90 -11.07 -1.78
CA ARG A 173 -4.29 -9.89 -2.40
C ARG A 173 -3.52 -9.13 -1.33
N VAL A 174 -2.45 -8.47 -1.72
CA VAL A 174 -1.51 -7.87 -0.76
C VAL A 174 -1.23 -6.41 -1.09
N LEU A 175 -1.28 -5.58 -0.05
CA LEU A 175 -0.73 -4.23 -0.05
C LEU A 175 0.66 -4.28 0.58
N LEU A 176 1.65 -3.68 -0.08
CA LEU A 176 3.03 -3.61 0.41
C LEU A 176 3.32 -2.21 0.96
N ILE A 177 3.91 -2.11 2.16
CA ILE A 177 4.38 -0.85 2.73
C ILE A 177 5.84 -1.04 3.14
N ASP A 178 6.76 -0.39 2.42
CA ASP A 178 8.19 -0.44 2.73
C ASP A 178 8.62 0.70 3.65
N ALA A 179 9.58 0.42 4.52
CA ALA A 179 10.22 1.38 5.42
C ALA A 179 9.22 2.18 6.28
N LEU A 180 8.32 1.49 6.99
CA LEU A 180 7.32 2.12 7.87
C LEU A 180 7.95 3.05 8.92
N ASP A 181 9.20 2.79 9.33
CA ASP A 181 10.00 3.66 10.21
C ASP A 181 10.27 5.05 9.59
N GLU A 182 10.19 5.18 8.27
CA GLU A 182 10.36 6.44 7.55
C GLU A 182 9.03 7.19 7.30
N CYS A 183 7.90 6.61 7.72
CA CYS A 183 6.61 7.28 7.70
C CYS A 183 6.45 8.17 8.93
N GLU A 184 5.83 9.34 8.78
CA GLU A 184 5.51 10.20 9.91
C GLU A 184 4.53 9.50 10.86
N HIS A 185 4.90 9.39 12.12
CA HIS A 185 4.08 8.74 13.15
C HIS A 185 4.03 9.54 14.46
N GLY A 186 4.32 10.83 14.38
CA GLY A 186 4.20 11.77 15.48
C GLY A 186 2.80 12.35 15.66
N GLY A 187 2.44 12.70 16.90
CA GLY A 187 1.18 13.38 17.22
C GLY A 187 -0.07 12.53 17.04
N GLU A 188 -1.17 13.19 16.68
CA GLU A 188 -2.50 12.56 16.56
C GLU A 188 -2.64 11.67 15.29
N ASN A 189 -1.83 11.90 14.26
CA ASN A 189 -1.83 11.15 13.02
C ASN A 189 -0.92 9.91 13.07
N ASN A 190 -1.08 9.11 14.11
CA ASN A 190 -0.21 7.97 14.33
C ASN A 190 -0.65 6.75 13.51
N ILE A 191 0.02 6.52 12.38
CA ILE A 191 -0.22 5.35 11.51
C ILE A 191 -0.03 4.03 12.26
N LEU A 192 0.87 3.96 13.24
CA LEU A 192 1.11 2.75 14.02
C LEU A 192 -0.12 2.36 14.83
N SER A 193 -0.84 3.35 15.38
CA SER A 193 -2.10 3.10 16.09
C SER A 193 -3.19 2.62 15.13
N CYS A 194 -3.27 3.20 13.95
CA CYS A 194 -4.20 2.78 12.91
C CYS A 194 -3.93 1.33 12.48
N ILE A 195 -2.67 0.98 12.17
CA ILE A 195 -2.27 -0.38 11.82
C ILE A 195 -2.65 -1.35 12.94
N ALA A 196 -2.25 -1.02 14.17
CA ALA A 196 -2.51 -1.89 15.31
C ALA A 196 -4.01 -2.15 15.54
N GLN A 197 -4.87 -1.17 15.42
CA GLN A 197 -6.27 -1.27 15.82
C GLN A 197 -7.23 -1.60 14.66
N HIS A 198 -6.89 -1.20 13.44
CA HIS A 198 -7.83 -1.21 12.32
C HIS A 198 -7.45 -2.16 11.18
N PHE A 199 -6.16 -2.42 10.92
CA PHE A 199 -5.77 -3.31 9.83
C PHE A 199 -6.22 -4.76 10.05
N VAL A 200 -6.41 -5.17 11.29
CA VAL A 200 -7.02 -6.47 11.64
C VAL A 200 -8.49 -6.60 11.18
N LYS A 201 -9.14 -5.49 10.85
CA LYS A 201 -10.54 -5.45 10.39
C LYS A 201 -10.67 -5.57 8.86
N LEU A 202 -9.55 -5.57 8.13
CA LEU A 202 -9.56 -5.82 6.69
C LEU A 202 -10.17 -7.20 6.40
N PRO A 203 -10.82 -7.40 5.24
CA PRO A 203 -11.30 -8.71 4.85
C PRO A 203 -10.17 -9.73 4.80
N LYS A 204 -10.48 -11.01 5.00
CA LYS A 204 -9.47 -12.08 5.11
C LYS A 204 -8.57 -12.19 3.88
N TRP A 205 -9.12 -11.89 2.72
CA TRP A 205 -8.40 -11.95 1.46
C TRP A 205 -7.43 -10.79 1.22
N LEU A 206 -7.53 -9.68 1.98
CA LEU A 206 -6.63 -8.52 1.82
C LEU A 206 -5.60 -8.50 2.95
N GLY A 207 -4.38 -8.87 2.62
CA GLY A 207 -3.23 -8.81 3.51
C GLY A 207 -2.42 -7.54 3.35
N VAL A 208 -1.68 -7.16 4.40
CA VAL A 208 -0.73 -6.05 4.37
C VAL A 208 0.64 -6.56 4.79
N TYR A 209 1.63 -6.44 3.93
CA TYR A 209 3.01 -6.81 4.21
C TYR A 209 3.83 -5.54 4.46
N LEU A 210 4.43 -5.43 5.64
CA LEU A 210 5.16 -4.25 6.09
C LEU A 210 6.64 -4.58 6.27
N THR A 211 7.52 -3.63 5.93
CA THR A 211 8.91 -3.65 6.39
C THR A 211 9.20 -2.46 7.30
N THR A 212 10.08 -2.64 8.27
CA THR A 212 10.51 -1.59 9.19
C THR A 212 11.87 -1.88 9.81
N ARG A 213 12.47 -0.86 10.41
CA ARG A 213 13.61 -1.03 11.33
C ARG A 213 13.13 -1.39 12.74
N PRO A 214 14.01 -1.99 13.59
CA PRO A 214 13.67 -2.37 14.96
C PRO A 214 13.65 -1.14 15.90
N GLU A 215 12.72 -0.21 15.68
CA GLU A 215 12.54 0.96 16.53
C GLU A 215 11.54 0.66 17.67
N ALA A 216 11.88 1.05 18.89
CA ALA A 216 11.10 0.73 20.08
C ALA A 216 9.61 1.11 19.96
N PRO A 217 9.22 2.33 19.50
CA PRO A 217 7.80 2.68 19.36
C PRO A 217 7.04 1.78 18.39
N ILE A 218 7.70 1.31 17.31
CA ILE A 218 7.11 0.45 16.29
C ILE A 218 6.98 -0.96 16.83
N THR A 219 8.08 -1.50 17.40
CA THR A 219 8.11 -2.87 17.90
C THR A 219 7.13 -3.07 19.05
N GLU A 220 7.04 -2.15 20.01
CA GLU A 220 6.06 -2.20 21.10
C GLU A 220 4.61 -2.20 20.59
N LYS A 221 4.29 -1.31 19.66
CA LYS A 221 2.93 -1.13 19.14
C LYS A 221 2.48 -2.29 18.27
N LEU A 222 3.39 -2.87 17.48
CA LEU A 222 3.10 -3.89 16.49
C LEU A 222 3.49 -5.32 16.92
N ASN A 223 4.03 -5.50 18.13
CA ASN A 223 4.46 -6.81 18.66
C ASN A 223 3.37 -7.89 18.60
N LYS A 224 2.11 -7.50 18.75
CA LYS A 224 0.97 -8.42 18.67
C LYS A 224 0.79 -9.13 17.31
N PHE A 225 1.42 -8.65 16.26
CA PHE A 225 1.44 -9.29 14.95
C PHE A 225 2.56 -10.32 14.80
N HIS A 226 3.35 -10.56 15.86
CA HIS A 226 4.47 -11.49 15.85
C HIS A 226 5.45 -11.23 14.69
N PRO A 227 6.11 -10.04 14.65
CA PRO A 227 7.01 -9.66 13.58
C PRO A 227 8.09 -10.70 13.33
N THR A 228 8.39 -10.95 12.07
CA THR A 228 9.55 -11.74 11.67
C THR A 228 10.80 -10.87 11.70
N GLU A 229 11.76 -11.21 12.54
CA GLU A 229 13.02 -10.46 12.65
C GLU A 229 14.11 -11.07 11.76
N LEU A 230 14.67 -10.24 10.89
CA LEU A 230 15.88 -10.57 10.14
C LEU A 230 17.08 -9.91 10.81
N ARG A 231 17.86 -10.72 11.51
CA ARG A 231 19.10 -10.29 12.16
C ARG A 231 20.30 -10.58 11.26
N PRO A 232 21.37 -9.76 11.34
CA PRO A 232 22.61 -10.00 10.55
C PRO A 232 23.18 -11.40 10.76
N GLU A 233 23.08 -11.96 11.96
CA GLU A 233 23.59 -13.26 12.36
C GLU A 233 22.72 -14.44 11.90
N ASN A 234 21.55 -14.16 11.32
CA ASN A 234 20.68 -15.22 10.81
C ASN A 234 21.40 -15.98 9.68
N GLN A 235 21.38 -17.32 9.75
CA GLN A 235 22.06 -18.18 8.79
C GLN A 235 21.68 -17.85 7.34
N ASN A 236 20.40 -17.66 7.07
CA ASN A 236 19.91 -17.28 5.74
C ASN A 236 20.57 -15.99 5.23
N ASN A 237 20.72 -14.98 6.10
CA ASN A 237 21.36 -13.73 5.73
C ASN A 237 22.87 -13.92 5.49
N MET A 238 23.54 -14.73 6.31
CA MET A 238 24.98 -15.03 6.13
C MET A 238 25.22 -15.78 4.81
N ASP A 239 24.36 -16.71 4.45
CA ASP A 239 24.46 -17.44 3.19
C ASP A 239 24.21 -16.54 1.97
N ASP A 240 23.25 -15.64 2.05
CA ASP A 240 22.99 -14.61 1.04
C ASP A 240 24.19 -13.68 0.83
N VAL A 241 24.83 -13.25 1.94
CA VAL A 241 26.05 -12.41 1.90
C VAL A 241 27.21 -13.15 1.22
N ARG A 242 27.38 -14.45 1.52
CA ARG A 242 28.41 -15.29 0.85
C ARG A 242 28.12 -15.40 -0.66
N MET A 243 26.87 -15.64 -1.05
CA MET A 243 26.47 -15.69 -2.45
C MET A 243 26.74 -14.36 -3.17
N TYR A 244 26.42 -13.24 -2.52
CA TYR A 244 26.71 -11.91 -3.07
C TYR A 244 28.20 -11.72 -3.32
N PHE A 245 29.06 -12.02 -2.34
CA PHE A 245 30.52 -11.90 -2.53
C PHE A 245 31.05 -12.86 -3.58
N ALA A 246 30.54 -14.08 -3.67
CA ALA A 246 30.92 -15.00 -4.73
C ALA A 246 30.60 -14.43 -6.12
N SER A 247 29.41 -13.82 -6.30
CA SER A 247 29.00 -13.22 -7.57
C SER A 247 29.80 -11.98 -8.00
N LEU A 248 30.62 -11.40 -7.10
CA LEU A 248 31.51 -10.30 -7.46
C LEU A 248 32.90 -10.76 -7.93
N LEU A 249 33.21 -12.06 -7.76
CA LEU A 249 34.52 -12.65 -8.10
C LEU A 249 34.47 -13.41 -9.43
N ASP A 250 33.27 -13.66 -9.94
CA ASP A 250 33.01 -14.23 -11.28
C ASP A 250 32.88 -13.10 -12.34
#